data_e137fc15d91c10a4a8e726e53123dfb5
#
_entry.id   e137fc15d91c10a4a8e726e53123dfb5
#
_cell.length_a   1.000
_cell.length_b   1.000
_cell.length_c   1.000
_cell.angle_alpha   90.00
_cell.angle_beta   90.00
_cell.angle_gamma   90.00
#
_symmetry.space_group_name_H-M   'P 1'
#
loop_
_entity.id
_entity.type
_entity.pdbx_description
1 polymer ?
#
loop_
_entity_poly.entity_id
_entity_poly.type
_entity_poly.pdbx_seq_one_letter_code
_entity_poly.pdbx_strand_id
1 'polypeptide(L)'
;QTIDMPTFPSPDFYCPLARIVDDEETVRNSESFTLRVAGIQTVVYESAEDFLEHDDMRHPGCVVLDVRMPGMSGLELQEEMTRRGIDLPILFISGHGDIPMAMQAVHRGAMDFLVKPAAPDVLIAAVEKAVKKSFEDLAADAGQADLAEKAATLTDRELEVARLVAEGLLNKQIGDKLG
;
A
#
# COMPACT_ATOMS: atom_id res chain seq x y z
N GLN A 1 21.41 16.19 -28.68
CA GLN A 1 21.15 15.13 -27.69
C GLN A 1 20.08 15.62 -26.72
N THR A 2 18.88 15.08 -26.87
CA THR A 2 17.81 15.29 -25.92
C THR A 2 18.21 14.59 -24.62
N ILE A 3 18.50 15.37 -23.59
CA ILE A 3 18.70 14.81 -22.26
C ILE A 3 17.33 14.28 -21.84
N ASP A 4 17.22 12.96 -21.79
CA ASP A 4 16.04 12.31 -21.24
C ASP A 4 15.99 12.67 -19.77
N MET A 5 15.19 13.70 -19.47
CA MET A 5 14.93 14.08 -18.08
C MET A 5 14.31 12.89 -17.37
N PRO A 6 14.82 12.48 -16.22
CA PRO A 6 14.17 11.44 -15.46
C PRO A 6 12.73 11.85 -15.22
N THR A 7 11.80 11.05 -15.72
CA THR A 7 10.37 11.28 -15.52
C THR A 7 10.12 11.06 -14.03
N PHE A 8 10.05 12.16 -13.27
CA PHE A 8 9.60 12.06 -11.89
C PHE A 8 8.19 11.48 -11.88
N PRO A 9 7.92 10.53 -10.98
CA PRO A 9 6.55 10.07 -10.83
C PRO A 9 5.65 11.28 -10.60
N SER A 10 4.46 11.25 -11.21
CA SER A 10 3.49 12.34 -11.06
C SER A 10 3.24 12.63 -9.58
N PRO A 11 2.83 13.85 -9.21
CA PRO A 11 2.51 14.17 -7.82
C PRO A 11 1.53 13.17 -7.19
N ASP A 12 0.66 12.60 -7.99
CA ASP A 12 -0.30 11.57 -7.56
C ASP A 12 0.38 10.29 -7.09
N PHE A 13 1.59 10.02 -7.54
CA PHE A 13 2.37 8.85 -7.11
C PHE A 13 2.74 8.88 -5.63
N TYR A 14 2.82 10.08 -5.05
CA TYR A 14 3.14 10.24 -3.63
C TYR A 14 1.90 10.15 -2.72
N CYS A 15 0.70 10.10 -3.30
CA CYS A 15 -0.51 9.89 -2.53
C CYS A 15 -0.66 8.39 -2.23
N PRO A 16 -0.76 8.00 -0.94
CA PRO A 16 -0.93 6.59 -0.61
C PRO A 16 -2.26 6.07 -1.14
N LEU A 17 -2.24 4.87 -1.71
CA LEU A 17 -3.41 4.19 -2.23
C LEU A 17 -3.70 2.92 -1.43
N ALA A 18 -4.82 2.89 -0.73
CA ALA A 18 -5.30 1.69 -0.06
C ALA A 18 -6.24 0.93 -1.00
N ARG A 19 -5.86 -0.29 -1.37
CA ARG A 19 -6.71 -1.18 -2.16
C ARG A 19 -7.51 -2.04 -1.19
N ILE A 20 -8.82 -2.00 -1.31
CA ILE A 20 -9.73 -2.77 -0.47
C ILE A 20 -10.29 -3.90 -1.30
N VAL A 21 -9.94 -5.13 -0.94
CA VAL A 21 -10.37 -6.35 -1.64
C VAL A 21 -11.26 -7.16 -0.70
N ASP A 22 -12.55 -7.12 -0.94
CA ASP A 22 -13.56 -7.78 -0.13
C ASP A 22 -14.80 -8.06 -0.99
N ASP A 23 -15.41 -9.22 -0.85
CA ASP A 23 -16.63 -9.59 -1.62
C ASP A 23 -17.90 -8.92 -1.07
N GLU A 24 -17.89 -8.43 0.15
CA GLU A 24 -19.02 -7.74 0.77
C GLU A 24 -19.02 -6.24 0.45
N GLU A 25 -19.98 -5.79 -0.33
CA GLU A 25 -20.09 -4.39 -0.73
C GLU A 25 -20.19 -3.42 0.45
N THR A 26 -20.96 -3.77 1.46
CA THR A 26 -21.15 -2.94 2.66
C THR A 26 -19.84 -2.75 3.41
N VAL A 27 -18.99 -3.78 3.50
CA VAL A 27 -17.67 -3.73 4.13
C VAL A 27 -16.74 -2.86 3.29
N ARG A 28 -16.67 -3.07 1.98
CA ARG A 28 -15.86 -2.24 1.08
C ARG A 28 -16.19 -0.76 1.21
N ASN A 29 -17.46 -0.42 1.18
CA ASN A 29 -17.92 0.97 1.27
C ASN A 29 -17.60 1.59 2.62
N SER A 30 -17.79 0.86 3.71
CA SER A 30 -17.49 1.33 5.07
C SER A 30 -15.99 1.58 5.27
N GLU A 31 -15.16 0.65 4.87
CA GLU A 31 -13.70 0.78 4.97
C GLU A 31 -13.17 1.91 4.08
N SER A 32 -13.66 1.99 2.85
CA SER A 32 -13.30 3.06 1.92
C SER A 32 -13.66 4.44 2.48
N PHE A 33 -14.86 4.58 3.00
CA PHE A 33 -15.29 5.83 3.62
C PHE A 33 -14.40 6.22 4.80
N THR A 34 -14.13 5.28 5.69
CA THR A 34 -13.27 5.49 6.86
C THR A 34 -11.88 6.00 6.46
N LEU A 35 -11.26 5.37 5.49
CA LEU A 35 -9.92 5.73 5.03
C LEU A 35 -9.90 7.06 4.27
N ARG A 36 -10.92 7.35 3.47
CA ARG A 36 -11.03 8.64 2.77
C ARG A 36 -11.16 9.81 3.73
N VAL A 37 -11.93 9.65 4.80
CA VAL A 37 -12.06 10.69 5.85
C VAL A 37 -10.70 10.97 6.50
N ALA A 38 -9.84 9.96 6.61
CA ALA A 38 -8.49 10.10 7.11
C ALA A 38 -7.49 10.67 6.09
N GLY A 39 -7.94 10.97 4.87
CA GLY A 39 -7.09 11.53 3.81
C GLY A 39 -6.34 10.49 2.97
N ILE A 40 -6.72 9.23 3.06
CA ILE A 40 -6.11 8.13 2.30
C ILE A 40 -6.98 7.83 1.08
N GLN A 41 -6.38 7.86 -0.11
CA GLN A 41 -7.08 7.45 -1.33
C GLN A 41 -7.37 5.96 -1.31
N THR A 42 -8.54 5.58 -1.79
CA THR A 42 -8.96 4.18 -1.84
C THR A 42 -9.42 3.77 -3.22
N VAL A 43 -9.20 2.52 -3.54
CA VAL A 43 -9.81 1.81 -4.67
C VAL A 43 -10.37 0.49 -4.13
N VAL A 44 -11.50 0.07 -4.62
CA VAL A 44 -12.19 -1.12 -4.15
C VAL A 44 -12.27 -2.18 -5.24
N TYR A 45 -12.10 -3.43 -4.85
CA TYR A 45 -12.22 -4.59 -5.72
C TYR A 45 -13.12 -5.62 -5.05
N GLU A 46 -14.00 -6.23 -5.82
CA GLU A 46 -14.96 -7.21 -5.32
C GLU A 46 -14.39 -8.62 -5.19
N SER A 47 -13.22 -8.86 -5.77
CA SER A 47 -12.55 -10.16 -5.75
C SER A 47 -11.04 -10.02 -5.91
N ALA A 48 -10.32 -11.08 -5.58
CA ALA A 48 -8.88 -11.16 -5.81
C ALA A 48 -8.54 -11.10 -7.30
N GLU A 49 -9.34 -11.74 -8.12
CA GLU A 49 -9.20 -11.74 -9.58
C GLU A 49 -9.37 -10.34 -10.16
N ASP A 50 -10.38 -9.59 -9.68
CA ASP A 50 -10.62 -8.21 -10.08
C ASP A 50 -9.40 -7.32 -9.75
N PHE A 51 -8.86 -7.46 -8.56
CA PHE A 51 -7.64 -6.76 -8.13
C PHE A 51 -6.45 -7.07 -9.05
N LEU A 52 -6.20 -8.35 -9.32
CA LEU A 52 -5.06 -8.77 -10.16
C LEU A 52 -5.19 -8.31 -11.60
N GLU A 53 -6.41 -8.19 -12.12
CA GLU A 53 -6.67 -7.79 -13.50
C GLU A 53 -6.62 -6.27 -13.71
N HIS A 54 -7.09 -5.49 -12.74
CA HIS A 54 -7.33 -4.06 -12.94
C HIS A 54 -6.40 -3.12 -12.18
N ASP A 55 -5.72 -3.59 -11.12
CA ASP A 55 -4.82 -2.73 -10.36
C ASP A 55 -3.48 -2.55 -11.09
N ASP A 56 -2.93 -1.37 -10.98
CA ASP A 56 -1.65 -1.05 -11.61
C ASP A 56 -0.44 -1.65 -10.85
N MET A 57 -0.58 -2.06 -9.61
CA MET A 57 0.44 -2.69 -8.73
C MET A 57 1.67 -1.83 -8.43
N ARG A 58 1.84 -0.70 -9.08
CA ARG A 58 3.04 0.15 -8.96
C ARG A 58 2.85 1.29 -7.98
N HIS A 59 1.61 1.75 -7.81
CA HIS A 59 1.30 2.86 -6.94
C HIS A 59 1.58 2.47 -5.47
N PRO A 60 2.40 3.24 -4.72
CA PRO A 60 2.69 2.92 -3.34
C PRO A 60 1.44 2.97 -2.47
N GLY A 61 1.38 2.12 -1.48
CA GLY A 61 0.24 2.01 -0.59
C GLY A 61 0.16 0.64 0.06
N CYS A 62 -1.04 0.13 0.23
CA CYS A 62 -1.25 -1.19 0.83
C CYS A 62 -2.46 -1.89 0.23
N VAL A 63 -2.62 -3.14 0.61
CA VAL A 63 -3.81 -3.96 0.28
C VAL A 63 -4.50 -4.35 1.58
N VAL A 64 -5.74 -3.93 1.74
CA VAL A 64 -6.64 -4.38 2.81
C VAL A 64 -7.43 -5.55 2.24
N LEU A 65 -7.19 -6.75 2.75
CA LEU A 65 -7.58 -8.00 2.09
C LEU A 65 -8.39 -8.89 3.01
N ASP A 66 -9.58 -9.27 2.56
CA ASP A 66 -10.38 -10.30 3.25
C ASP A 66 -9.76 -11.69 3.03
N VAL A 67 -9.77 -12.51 4.07
CA VAL A 67 -9.25 -13.88 4.03
C VAL A 67 -10.17 -14.78 3.21
N ARG A 68 -11.47 -14.69 3.44
CA ARG A 68 -12.46 -15.56 2.80
C ARG A 68 -13.26 -14.84 1.73
N MET A 69 -13.02 -15.21 0.50
CA MET A 69 -13.76 -14.71 -0.66
C MET A 69 -14.09 -15.88 -1.59
N PRO A 70 -15.23 -15.82 -2.33
CA PRO A 70 -15.51 -16.76 -3.40
C PRO A 70 -14.40 -16.73 -4.48
N GLY A 71 -14.09 -17.88 -5.05
CA GLY A 71 -12.99 -17.98 -6.00
C GLY A 71 -11.63 -18.00 -5.29
N MET A 72 -10.74 -17.09 -5.66
CA MET A 72 -9.44 -16.96 -5.01
C MET A 72 -9.59 -16.36 -3.61
N SER A 73 -9.10 -17.06 -2.60
CA SER A 73 -9.07 -16.57 -1.23
C SER A 73 -7.99 -15.50 -1.02
N GLY A 74 -8.07 -14.77 0.10
CA GLY A 74 -7.03 -13.80 0.44
C GLY A 74 -5.65 -14.41 0.61
N LEU A 75 -5.56 -15.63 1.15
CA LEU A 75 -4.28 -16.34 1.29
C LEU A 75 -3.71 -16.74 -0.07
N GLU A 76 -4.55 -17.20 -0.97
CA GLU A 76 -4.15 -17.52 -2.35
C GLU A 76 -3.69 -16.27 -3.11
N LEU A 77 -4.35 -15.14 -2.88
CA LEU A 77 -3.91 -13.86 -3.45
C LEU A 77 -2.54 -13.45 -2.91
N GLN A 78 -2.29 -13.63 -1.62
CA GLN A 78 -0.98 -13.36 -1.03
C GLN A 78 0.12 -14.20 -1.70
N GLU A 79 -0.13 -15.48 -1.93
CA GLU A 79 0.81 -16.37 -2.63
C GLU A 79 1.05 -15.92 -4.07
N GLU A 80 -0.01 -15.55 -4.77
CA GLU A 80 0.07 -15.07 -6.15
C GLU A 80 0.83 -13.74 -6.25
N MET A 81 0.62 -12.83 -5.32
CA MET A 81 1.37 -11.57 -5.25
C MET A 81 2.88 -11.84 -5.05
N THR A 82 3.21 -12.75 -4.14
CA THR A 82 4.61 -13.16 -3.92
C THR A 82 5.21 -13.75 -5.18
N ARG A 83 4.49 -14.62 -5.85
CA ARG A 83 4.93 -15.26 -7.10
C ARG A 83 5.18 -14.24 -8.22
N ARG A 84 4.39 -13.18 -8.29
CA ARG A 84 4.52 -12.10 -9.28
C ARG A 84 5.53 -11.02 -8.89
N GLY A 85 6.12 -11.11 -7.70
CA GLY A 85 7.04 -10.08 -7.19
C GLY A 85 6.37 -8.77 -6.81
N ILE A 86 5.12 -8.81 -6.40
CA ILE A 86 4.36 -7.64 -5.94
C ILE A 86 4.63 -7.43 -4.46
N ASP A 87 5.34 -6.36 -4.11
CA ASP A 87 5.81 -6.07 -2.75
C ASP A 87 4.88 -5.14 -1.95
N LEU A 88 3.62 -5.02 -2.33
CA LEU A 88 2.67 -4.21 -1.58
C LEU A 88 2.41 -4.84 -0.20
N PRO A 89 2.49 -4.06 0.90
CA PRO A 89 2.13 -4.55 2.22
C PRO A 89 0.68 -5.00 2.26
N ILE A 90 0.43 -6.15 2.87
CA ILE A 90 -0.90 -6.75 3.00
C ILE A 90 -1.37 -6.64 4.44
N LEU A 91 -2.54 -6.06 4.63
CA LEU A 91 -3.26 -5.99 5.87
C LEU A 91 -4.51 -6.87 5.75
N PHE A 92 -4.53 -8.00 6.46
CA PHE A 92 -5.69 -8.88 6.44
C PHE A 92 -6.79 -8.36 7.36
N ILE A 93 -8.03 -8.52 6.93
CA ILE A 93 -9.21 -8.21 7.75
C ILE A 93 -10.24 -9.32 7.54
N SER A 94 -10.72 -9.93 8.62
CA SER A 94 -11.65 -11.05 8.50
C SER A 94 -12.42 -11.31 9.80
N GLY A 95 -13.38 -12.24 9.74
CA GLY A 95 -14.20 -12.64 10.88
C GLY A 95 -13.45 -13.44 11.95
N HIS A 96 -14.08 -13.59 13.11
CA HIS A 96 -13.48 -14.23 14.28
C HIS A 96 -13.03 -15.69 14.08
N GLY A 97 -13.65 -16.42 13.16
CA GLY A 97 -13.33 -17.84 12.90
C GLY A 97 -12.02 -18.08 12.16
N ASP A 98 -11.37 -17.02 11.68
CA ASP A 98 -10.22 -17.12 10.76
C ASP A 98 -8.86 -16.83 11.44
N ILE A 99 -8.82 -16.76 12.76
CA ILE A 99 -7.59 -16.44 13.51
C ILE A 99 -6.41 -17.36 13.16
N PRO A 100 -6.56 -18.71 13.08
CA PRO A 100 -5.45 -19.58 12.68
C PRO A 100 -4.92 -19.27 11.27
N MET A 101 -5.81 -18.96 10.33
CA MET A 101 -5.44 -18.59 8.95
C MET A 101 -4.72 -17.24 8.93
N ALA A 102 -5.16 -16.31 9.77
CA ALA A 102 -4.53 -15.00 9.93
C ALA A 102 -3.10 -15.12 10.44
N MET A 103 -2.85 -15.97 11.41
CA MET A 103 -1.50 -16.22 11.91
C MET A 103 -0.60 -16.79 10.82
N GLN A 104 -1.10 -17.68 9.98
CA GLN A 104 -0.38 -18.17 8.80
C GLN A 104 -0.03 -17.05 7.84
N ALA A 105 -0.98 -16.14 7.58
CA ALA A 105 -0.78 -15.01 6.68
C ALA A 105 0.33 -14.07 7.18
N VAL A 106 0.37 -13.79 8.48
CA VAL A 106 1.43 -12.96 9.09
C VAL A 106 2.79 -13.67 9.00
N HIS A 107 2.85 -14.98 9.25
CA HIS A 107 4.08 -15.76 9.06
C HIS A 107 4.59 -15.74 7.62
N ARG A 108 3.70 -15.59 6.65
CA ARG A 108 4.05 -15.50 5.22
C ARG A 108 4.39 -14.09 4.76
N GLY A 109 4.47 -13.12 5.67
CA GLY A 109 4.91 -11.77 5.38
C GLY A 109 3.83 -10.69 5.36
N ALA A 110 2.57 -10.99 5.72
CA ALA A 110 1.56 -9.97 5.91
C ALA A 110 1.94 -9.06 7.09
N MET A 111 1.59 -7.78 6.98
CA MET A 111 1.94 -6.79 7.99
C MET A 111 1.17 -6.98 9.29
N ASP A 112 -0.13 -7.23 9.19
CA ASP A 112 -1.00 -7.33 10.34
C ASP A 112 -2.31 -8.02 9.98
N PHE A 113 -3.11 -8.27 10.99
CA PHE A 113 -4.44 -8.87 10.86
C PHE A 113 -5.43 -8.14 11.77
N LEU A 114 -6.57 -7.77 11.21
CA LEU A 114 -7.66 -7.15 11.96
C LEU A 114 -8.89 -8.05 11.93
N VAL A 115 -9.66 -8.02 13.01
CA VAL A 115 -10.93 -8.76 13.12
C VAL A 115 -12.09 -7.83 12.78
N LYS A 116 -13.01 -8.29 11.92
CA LYS A 116 -14.25 -7.56 11.60
C LYS A 116 -15.24 -7.60 12.77
N PRO A 117 -15.95 -6.50 13.05
CA PRO A 117 -15.77 -5.16 12.48
C PRO A 117 -14.55 -4.46 13.08
N ALA A 118 -13.67 -3.92 12.24
CA ALA A 118 -12.54 -3.15 12.72
C ALA A 118 -12.98 -1.73 13.13
N ALA A 119 -12.55 -1.28 14.29
CA ALA A 119 -12.80 0.09 14.73
C ALA A 119 -12.11 1.08 13.77
N PRO A 120 -12.73 2.24 13.45
CA PRO A 120 -12.15 3.17 12.49
C PRO A 120 -10.73 3.61 12.82
N ASP A 121 -10.43 3.91 14.06
CA ASP A 121 -9.10 4.30 14.54
C ASP A 121 -8.06 3.18 14.38
N VAL A 122 -8.46 1.94 14.62
CA VAL A 122 -7.61 0.75 14.47
C VAL A 122 -7.29 0.50 12.99
N LEU A 123 -8.30 0.59 12.13
CA LEU A 123 -8.12 0.43 10.67
C LEU A 123 -7.21 1.53 10.11
N ILE A 124 -7.45 2.78 10.46
CA ILE A 124 -6.64 3.92 10.00
C ILE A 124 -5.19 3.75 10.43
N ALA A 125 -4.94 3.46 11.71
CA ALA A 125 -3.59 3.28 12.23
C ALA A 125 -2.84 2.14 11.54
N ALA A 126 -3.50 1.01 11.29
CA ALA A 126 -2.92 -0.14 10.60
C ALA A 126 -2.58 0.18 9.14
N VAL A 127 -3.46 0.88 8.44
CA VAL A 127 -3.25 1.30 7.04
C VAL A 127 -2.12 2.33 6.96
N GLU A 128 -2.08 3.30 7.85
CA GLU A 128 -0.99 4.29 7.88
C GLU A 128 0.38 3.64 8.09
N LYS A 129 0.45 2.65 8.97
CA LYS A 129 1.67 1.87 9.20
C LYS A 129 2.09 1.08 7.97
N ALA A 130 1.14 0.46 7.28
CA ALA A 130 1.39 -0.29 6.04
C ALA A 130 1.84 0.63 4.90
N VAL A 131 1.21 1.79 4.76
CA VAL A 131 1.60 2.81 3.78
C VAL A 131 3.02 3.31 4.04
N LYS A 132 3.35 3.59 5.28
CA LYS A 132 4.71 3.99 5.68
C LYS A 132 5.74 2.94 5.27
N LYS A 133 5.46 1.67 5.52
CA LYS A 133 6.33 0.56 5.10
C LYS A 133 6.50 0.52 3.58
N SER A 134 5.44 0.74 2.83
CA SER A 134 5.49 0.77 1.36
C SER A 134 6.45 1.83 0.84
N PHE A 135 6.43 3.03 1.41
CA PHE A 135 7.35 4.11 1.04
C PHE A 135 8.80 3.80 1.45
N GLU A 136 9.00 3.22 2.63
CA GLU A 136 10.33 2.80 3.09
C GLU A 136 10.92 1.72 2.18
N ASP A 137 10.14 0.73 1.78
CA ASP A 137 10.55 -0.33 0.85
C ASP A 137 10.90 0.24 -0.52
N LEU A 138 10.08 1.16 -1.02
CA LEU A 138 10.34 1.84 -2.29
C LEU A 138 11.64 2.65 -2.26
N ALA A 139 11.90 3.36 -1.17
CA ALA A 139 13.13 4.11 -0.99
C ALA A 139 14.36 3.20 -0.88
N ALA A 140 14.24 2.05 -0.21
CA ALA A 140 15.30 1.05 -0.09
C ALA A 140 15.62 0.42 -1.45
N ASP A 141 14.62 0.07 -2.25
CA ASP A 141 14.81 -0.47 -3.60
C ASP A 141 15.46 0.55 -4.53
N ALA A 142 15.01 1.79 -4.51
CA ALA A 142 15.66 2.88 -5.24
C ALA A 142 17.09 3.11 -4.76
N GLY A 143 17.33 2.92 -3.46
CA GLY A 143 18.63 3.06 -2.84
C GLY A 143 19.65 1.98 -3.25
N GLN A 144 19.22 0.76 -3.45
CA GLN A 144 20.10 -0.37 -3.80
C GLN A 144 20.47 -0.41 -5.28
N ALA A 145 19.60 0.08 -6.16
CA ALA A 145 19.82 -0.04 -7.60
C ALA A 145 20.83 0.98 -8.17
N ASP A 146 20.89 2.23 -7.66
CA ASP A 146 21.60 3.33 -8.30
C ASP A 146 22.05 4.45 -7.34
N LEU A 147 22.27 4.18 -6.08
CA LEU A 147 22.58 5.22 -5.07
C LEU A 147 23.77 6.12 -5.44
N ALA A 148 24.78 5.55 -6.05
CA ALA A 148 25.99 6.31 -6.40
C ALA A 148 25.81 7.21 -7.64
N GLU A 149 25.04 6.78 -8.64
CA GLU A 149 24.79 7.56 -9.85
C GLU A 149 23.68 8.57 -9.68
N LYS A 150 22.57 8.21 -9.01
CA LYS A 150 21.42 9.10 -8.82
C LYS A 150 21.66 10.16 -7.73
N ALA A 151 22.38 9.83 -6.67
CA ALA A 151 22.75 10.81 -5.65
C ALA A 151 23.62 11.94 -6.21
N ALA A 152 24.45 11.67 -7.20
CA ALA A 152 25.28 12.66 -7.86
C ALA A 152 24.48 13.60 -8.80
N THR A 153 23.26 13.21 -9.20
CA THR A 153 22.42 13.96 -10.15
C THR A 153 21.19 14.59 -9.51
N LEU A 154 20.87 14.24 -8.26
CA LEU A 154 19.73 14.79 -7.54
C LEU A 154 20.08 16.14 -6.92
N THR A 155 19.18 17.11 -7.02
CA THR A 155 19.26 18.35 -6.27
C THR A 155 18.96 18.10 -4.79
N ASP A 156 19.41 18.99 -3.91
CA ASP A 156 19.15 18.90 -2.47
C ASP A 156 17.63 18.77 -2.17
N ARG A 157 16.81 19.46 -2.94
CA ARG A 157 15.36 19.44 -2.82
C ARG A 157 14.79 18.07 -3.20
N GLU A 158 15.30 17.45 -4.25
CA GLU A 158 14.89 16.11 -4.70
C GLU A 158 15.28 15.04 -3.68
N LEU A 159 16.45 15.14 -3.09
CA LEU A 159 16.89 14.27 -2.00
C LEU A 159 15.99 14.42 -0.76
N GLU A 160 15.58 15.65 -0.44
CA GLU A 160 14.67 15.91 0.67
C GLU A 160 13.28 15.31 0.42
N VAL A 161 12.74 15.44 -0.79
CA VAL A 161 11.47 14.80 -1.17
C VAL A 161 11.57 13.28 -1.03
N ALA A 162 12.63 12.66 -1.54
CA ALA A 162 12.83 11.23 -1.43
C ALA A 162 12.91 10.76 0.04
N ARG A 163 13.59 11.54 0.89
CA ARG A 163 13.66 11.27 2.32
C ARG A 163 12.30 11.38 3.00
N LEU A 164 11.52 12.41 2.68
CA LEU A 164 10.18 12.61 3.25
C LEU A 164 9.21 11.50 2.82
N VAL A 165 9.32 11.01 1.59
CA VAL A 165 8.58 9.84 1.12
C VAL A 165 8.98 8.60 1.91
N ALA A 166 10.28 8.38 2.12
CA ALA A 166 10.78 7.26 2.91
C ALA A 166 10.33 7.32 4.39
N GLU A 167 10.17 8.52 4.94
CA GLU A 167 9.61 8.73 6.28
C GLU A 167 8.09 8.46 6.34
N GLY A 168 7.46 8.18 5.21
CA GLY A 168 6.04 7.87 5.13
C GLY A 168 5.12 9.06 5.34
N LEU A 169 5.58 10.26 5.04
CA LEU A 169 4.76 11.46 5.15
C LEU A 169 3.76 11.55 4.00
N LEU A 170 2.54 12.01 4.31
CA LEU A 170 1.52 12.28 3.30
C LEU A 170 1.96 13.41 2.39
N ASN A 171 1.51 13.39 1.14
CA ASN A 171 1.84 14.40 0.13
C ASN A 171 1.59 15.83 0.61
N LYS A 172 0.51 16.05 1.34
CA LYS A 172 0.18 17.33 1.99
C LYS A 172 1.27 17.80 2.95
N GLN A 173 1.79 16.88 3.78
CA GLN A 173 2.85 17.18 4.75
C GLN A 173 4.19 17.43 4.04
N ILE A 174 4.47 16.77 2.95
CA ILE A 174 5.64 17.01 2.11
C ILE A 174 5.58 18.45 1.54
N GLY A 175 4.43 18.86 1.00
CA GLY A 175 4.20 20.21 0.51
C GLY A 175 4.42 21.27 1.58
N ASP A 176 3.88 21.09 2.77
CA ASP A 176 4.02 22.01 3.91
C ASP A 176 5.47 22.17 4.38
N LYS A 177 6.26 21.09 4.34
CA LYS A 177 7.68 21.13 4.74
C LYS A 177 8.59 21.79 3.71
N LEU A 178 8.26 21.67 2.44
CA LEU A 178 9.04 22.26 1.34
C LEU A 178 8.64 23.68 0.97
N GLY A 179 7.49 24.11 1.51
CA GLY A 179 6.78 25.38 1.34
C GLY A 179 7.44 26.66 1.28
#